data_f8d56ce836bbb2abbb68c003dacf91cc
#
_entry.id   f8d56ce836bbb2abbb68c003dacf91cc
#
_cell.length_a   1.000
_cell.length_b   1.000
_cell.length_c   1.000
_cell.angle_alpha   90.00
_cell.angle_beta   90.00
_cell.angle_gamma   90.00
#
_symmetry.space_group_name_H-M   'P 1'
#
loop_
_entity.id
_entity.type
_entity.pdbx_description
1 polymer ?
#
loop_
_entity_poly.entity_id
_entity_poly.type
_entity_poly.pdbx_seq_one_letter_code
_entity_poly.pdbx_strand_id
1 'polypeptide(L)'
;MTELEGGLEEILRSPRDEGRLEMIVRRPIKGQREVLEEGQLTLDEGLAGDCWKNHAPELDMQINIMNSRAIALVAADRERWPLAGDQLFLDMDLSETNLPPGSQLQLGSALLEITARPHTGCRKFAARFGVDAVKFVNSALGRQLNLRGRNARVLKPGIIRNGDAVRKILGKVTASG
;
A
#
# COMPACT_ATOMS: atom_id res chain seq x y z
N MET A 1 -13.68 5.23 -18.06
CA MET A 1 -12.95 3.96 -18.27
C MET A 1 -11.70 4.17 -19.13
N THR A 2 -11.78 4.76 -20.33
CA THR A 2 -10.64 5.00 -21.25
C THR A 2 -9.47 5.81 -20.65
N GLU A 3 -9.71 6.82 -19.81
CA GLU A 3 -8.63 7.57 -19.14
C GLU A 3 -7.86 6.72 -18.13
N LEU A 4 -8.57 5.88 -17.37
CA LEU A 4 -7.96 4.96 -16.41
C LEU A 4 -7.13 3.86 -17.12
N GLU A 5 -7.62 3.38 -18.27
CA GLU A 5 -6.89 2.42 -19.09
C GLU A 5 -5.64 3.05 -19.73
N GLY A 6 -5.73 4.32 -20.18
CA GLY A 6 -4.58 5.05 -20.72
C GLY A 6 -3.47 5.33 -19.72
N GLY A 7 -3.79 5.45 -18.42
CA GLY A 7 -2.82 5.63 -17.35
C GLY A 7 -2.13 4.35 -16.87
N LEU A 8 -2.59 3.19 -17.35
CA LEU A 8 -2.07 1.89 -16.92
C LEU A 8 -0.59 1.70 -17.24
N GLU A 9 -0.10 2.23 -18.37
CA GLU A 9 1.31 2.12 -18.75
C GLU A 9 2.24 2.73 -17.71
N GLU A 10 1.85 3.85 -17.09
CA GLU A 10 2.65 4.48 -16.03
C GLU A 10 2.72 3.60 -14.78
N ILE A 11 1.62 2.93 -14.45
CA ILE A 11 1.58 1.97 -13.33
C ILE A 11 2.50 0.78 -13.63
N LEU A 12 2.48 0.25 -14.84
CA LEU A 12 3.31 -0.88 -15.26
C LEU A 12 4.82 -0.56 -15.25
N ARG A 13 5.20 0.72 -15.29
CA ARG A 13 6.58 1.20 -15.15
C ARG A 13 7.03 1.36 -13.69
N SER A 14 6.20 0.99 -12.71
CA SER A 14 6.58 1.08 -11.31
C SER A 14 7.83 0.26 -11.01
N PRO A 15 8.76 0.77 -10.19
CA PRO A 15 9.97 0.04 -9.81
C PRO A 15 9.66 -1.31 -9.14
N ARG A 16 10.46 -2.34 -9.42
CA ARG A 16 10.22 -3.69 -8.91
C ARG A 16 11.01 -4.01 -7.65
N ASP A 17 12.26 -3.59 -7.57
CA ASP A 17 13.17 -4.01 -6.50
C ASP A 17 13.44 -2.91 -5.47
N GLU A 18 13.55 -1.68 -5.94
CA GLU A 18 13.71 -0.50 -5.08
C GLU A 18 12.80 0.61 -5.56
N GLY A 19 11.84 0.97 -4.71
CA GLY A 19 10.90 2.07 -4.90
C GLY A 19 11.08 3.16 -3.86
N ARG A 20 10.04 3.97 -3.66
CA ARG A 20 10.05 5.11 -2.75
C ARG A 20 8.75 5.22 -1.97
N LEU A 21 8.85 5.61 -0.71
CA LEU A 21 7.70 6.02 0.10
C LEU A 21 7.30 7.46 -0.28
N GLU A 22 6.10 7.60 -0.85
CA GLU A 22 5.59 8.87 -1.36
C GLU A 22 4.67 9.60 -0.39
N MET A 23 3.96 8.86 0.48
CA MET A 23 3.06 9.45 1.46
C MET A 23 2.81 8.49 2.62
N ILE A 24 2.75 9.05 3.83
CA ILE A 24 2.34 8.36 5.06
C ILE A 24 1.04 8.98 5.54
N VAL A 25 0.02 8.17 5.78
CA VAL A 25 -1.29 8.63 6.28
C VAL A 25 -1.65 7.87 7.55
N ARG A 26 -1.81 8.58 8.64
CA ARG A 26 -2.34 8.07 9.89
C ARG A 26 -3.84 8.33 9.96
N ARG A 27 -4.58 7.38 10.48
CA ARG A 27 -6.02 7.46 10.74
C ARG A 27 -6.23 7.41 12.25
N PRO A 28 -6.16 8.55 12.96
CA PRO A 28 -6.21 8.55 14.44
C PRO A 28 -7.56 8.05 14.97
N ILE A 29 -8.63 8.44 14.32
CA ILE A 29 -9.98 7.91 14.53
C ILE A 29 -10.70 7.69 13.21
N LYS A 30 -11.80 6.93 13.25
CA LYS A 30 -12.62 6.69 12.05
C LYS A 30 -13.04 7.98 11.37
N GLY A 31 -12.72 8.12 10.09
CA GLY A 31 -13.07 9.29 9.28
C GLY A 31 -12.01 10.40 9.27
N GLN A 32 -11.06 10.41 10.19
CA GLN A 32 -9.94 11.36 10.17
C GLN A 32 -8.74 10.82 9.39
N ARG A 33 -7.96 11.73 8.83
CA ARG A 33 -6.74 11.45 8.08
C ARG A 33 -5.70 12.52 8.40
N GLU A 34 -4.49 12.08 8.72
CA GLU A 34 -3.33 12.95 8.94
C GLU A 34 -2.21 12.52 8.02
N VAL A 35 -1.70 13.43 7.21
CA VAL A 35 -0.51 13.21 6.39
C VAL A 35 0.72 13.50 7.25
N LEU A 36 1.64 12.55 7.33
CA LEU A 36 2.82 12.63 8.16
C LEU A 36 4.09 12.71 7.31
N GLU A 37 5.08 13.49 7.76
CA GLU A 37 6.43 13.47 7.21
C GLU A 37 7.26 12.30 7.75
N GLU A 38 6.97 11.89 8.98
CA GLU A 38 7.62 10.78 9.67
C GLU A 38 6.57 9.95 10.41
N GLY A 39 6.75 8.65 10.43
CA GLY A 39 5.92 7.71 11.18
C GLY A 39 6.75 6.66 11.88
N GLN A 40 6.21 6.09 12.95
CA GLN A 40 6.77 4.96 13.65
C GLN A 40 5.95 3.70 13.35
N LEU A 41 6.60 2.65 12.87
CA LEU A 41 6.00 1.33 12.73
C LEU A 41 6.34 0.49 13.97
N THR A 42 5.32 -0.13 14.54
CA THR A 42 5.44 -0.97 15.75
C THR A 42 4.77 -2.33 15.52
N LEU A 43 5.15 -3.33 16.31
CA LEU A 43 4.59 -4.69 16.19
C LEU A 43 3.12 -4.75 16.64
N ASP A 44 2.74 -3.93 17.59
CA ASP A 44 1.42 -3.98 18.24
C ASP A 44 0.40 -2.97 17.69
N GLU A 45 0.86 -1.87 17.07
CA GLU A 45 -0.03 -0.84 16.51
C GLU A 45 0.00 -0.76 14.97
N GLY A 46 1.00 -1.34 14.33
CA GLY A 46 1.29 -1.06 12.93
C GLY A 46 1.87 0.35 12.80
N LEU A 47 1.13 1.30 12.24
CA LEU A 47 1.51 2.71 12.28
C LEU A 47 1.06 3.30 13.62
N ALA A 48 2.01 3.77 14.42
CA ALA A 48 1.74 4.31 15.74
C ALA A 48 0.71 5.45 15.71
N GLY A 49 -0.32 5.34 16.56
CA GLY A 49 -1.43 6.28 16.61
C GLY A 49 -2.52 6.08 15.55
N ASP A 50 -2.41 5.06 14.69
CA ASP A 50 -3.49 4.67 13.79
C ASP A 50 -4.60 3.91 14.52
N CYS A 51 -5.84 4.03 14.05
CA CYS A 51 -6.99 3.38 14.68
C CYS A 51 -7.13 1.88 14.38
N TRP A 52 -6.23 1.26 13.60
CA TRP A 52 -6.31 -0.16 13.26
C TRP A 52 -6.50 -1.04 14.50
N LYS A 53 -5.72 -0.80 15.54
CA LYS A 53 -5.75 -1.56 16.82
C LYS A 53 -7.12 -1.52 17.51
N ASN A 54 -7.92 -0.49 17.26
CA ASN A 54 -9.20 -0.25 17.95
C ASN A 54 -10.39 -0.94 17.26
N HIS A 55 -10.18 -1.61 16.12
CA HIS A 55 -11.26 -2.16 15.30
C HIS A 55 -11.02 -3.63 14.95
N ALA A 56 -11.14 -4.54 15.97
CA ALA A 56 -10.96 -5.98 15.79
C ALA A 56 -9.70 -6.30 14.96
N PRO A 57 -8.50 -6.01 15.47
CA PRO A 57 -7.27 -6.03 14.70
C PRO A 57 -6.91 -7.45 14.22
N GLU A 58 -6.76 -7.60 12.91
CA GLU A 58 -6.17 -8.77 12.27
C GLU A 58 -4.75 -8.41 11.82
N LEU A 59 -3.73 -9.14 12.28
CA LEU A 59 -2.33 -8.88 11.94
C LEU A 59 -2.07 -8.88 10.45
N ASP A 60 -2.76 -9.72 9.70
CA ASP A 60 -2.64 -9.78 8.24
C ASP A 60 -3.19 -8.54 7.52
N MET A 61 -3.84 -7.63 8.25
CA MET A 61 -4.38 -6.36 7.75
C MET A 61 -3.83 -5.15 8.52
N GLN A 62 -2.67 -5.29 9.15
CA GLN A 62 -2.12 -4.27 10.05
C GLN A 62 -1.73 -2.98 9.33
N ILE A 63 -1.16 -3.11 8.13
CA ILE A 63 -0.76 -1.99 7.27
C ILE A 63 -1.42 -2.16 5.91
N ASN A 64 -2.02 -1.08 5.39
CA ASN A 64 -2.52 -1.02 4.03
C ASN A 64 -1.56 -0.18 3.16
N ILE A 65 -1.16 -0.75 2.04
CA ILE A 65 -0.21 -0.16 1.09
C ILE A 65 -0.88 -0.01 -0.26
N MET A 66 -0.73 1.13 -0.92
CA MET A 66 -1.21 1.36 -2.27
C MET A 66 -0.09 1.89 -3.18
N ASN A 67 -0.09 1.49 -4.44
CA ASN A 67 0.83 2.03 -5.43
C ASN A 67 0.50 3.50 -5.69
N SER A 68 1.50 4.39 -5.59
CA SER A 68 1.32 5.84 -5.72
C SER A 68 0.88 6.27 -7.12
N ARG A 69 1.30 5.56 -8.17
CA ARG A 69 0.86 5.82 -9.54
C ARG A 69 -0.59 5.42 -9.75
N ALA A 70 -1.03 4.33 -9.12
CA ALA A 70 -2.42 3.90 -9.18
C ALA A 70 -3.36 4.89 -8.49
N ILE A 71 -3.00 5.38 -7.30
CA ILE A 71 -3.82 6.39 -6.63
C ILE A 71 -3.75 7.74 -7.33
N ALA A 72 -2.61 8.12 -7.91
CA ALA A 72 -2.50 9.35 -8.69
C ALA A 72 -3.46 9.34 -9.90
N LEU A 73 -3.57 8.22 -10.58
CA LEU A 73 -4.51 8.05 -11.69
C LEU A 73 -5.98 8.12 -11.22
N VAL A 74 -6.31 7.46 -10.13
CA VAL A 74 -7.68 7.38 -9.60
C VAL A 74 -8.15 8.68 -8.96
N ALA A 75 -7.29 9.31 -8.16
CA ALA A 75 -7.64 10.49 -7.38
C ALA A 75 -7.42 11.81 -8.15
N ALA A 76 -6.60 11.79 -9.18
CA ALA A 76 -6.11 12.94 -9.96
C ALA A 76 -5.31 13.97 -9.14
N ASP A 77 -5.78 14.31 -7.95
CA ASP A 77 -5.16 15.26 -7.04
C ASP A 77 -4.48 14.55 -5.86
N ARG A 78 -3.23 14.91 -5.58
CA ARG A 78 -2.44 14.33 -4.47
C ARG A 78 -3.10 14.56 -3.10
N GLU A 79 -3.77 15.68 -2.90
CA GLU A 79 -4.49 15.99 -1.65
C GLU A 79 -5.63 15.00 -1.37
N ARG A 80 -6.11 14.31 -2.40
CA ARG A 80 -7.18 13.30 -2.27
C ARG A 80 -6.67 11.89 -2.00
N TRP A 81 -5.37 11.63 -2.09
CA TRP A 81 -4.82 10.29 -1.82
C TRP A 81 -5.21 9.73 -0.46
N PRO A 82 -5.18 10.52 0.64
CA PRO A 82 -5.56 10.01 1.96
C PRO A 82 -6.99 9.45 2.03
N LEU A 83 -7.86 9.86 1.10
CA LEU A 83 -9.24 9.37 1.03
C LEU A 83 -9.31 7.87 0.65
N ALA A 84 -8.26 7.29 0.05
CA ALA A 84 -8.20 5.86 -0.23
C ALA A 84 -8.26 5.02 1.05
N GLY A 85 -7.74 5.55 2.15
CA GLY A 85 -7.78 4.92 3.46
C GLY A 85 -6.56 4.04 3.74
N ASP A 86 -5.59 4.01 2.84
CA ASP A 86 -4.31 3.33 3.03
C ASP A 86 -3.37 4.18 3.89
N GLN A 87 -2.47 3.53 4.62
CA GLN A 87 -1.47 4.23 5.43
C GLN A 87 -0.21 4.58 4.65
N LEU A 88 0.21 3.74 3.70
CA LEU A 88 1.45 3.93 2.95
C LEU A 88 1.19 3.96 1.45
N PHE A 89 1.72 4.97 0.77
CA PHE A 89 1.69 5.08 -0.68
C PHE A 89 3.10 4.94 -1.21
N LEU A 90 3.34 3.89 -2.00
CA LEU A 90 4.67 3.53 -2.50
C LEU A 90 4.74 3.66 -4.02
N ASP A 91 5.79 4.27 -4.54
CA ASP A 91 6.16 4.12 -5.94
C ASP A 91 6.90 2.79 -6.10
N MET A 92 6.13 1.71 -6.24
CA MET A 92 6.64 0.36 -6.35
C MET A 92 5.60 -0.56 -7.00
N ASP A 93 6.04 -1.53 -7.78
CA ASP A 93 5.20 -2.58 -8.34
C ASP A 93 4.70 -3.52 -7.23
N LEU A 94 3.40 -3.45 -6.92
CA LEU A 94 2.73 -4.26 -5.90
C LEU A 94 2.07 -5.52 -6.48
N SER A 95 2.33 -5.86 -7.75
CA SER A 95 1.73 -7.02 -8.40
C SER A 95 2.04 -8.33 -7.66
N GLU A 96 1.18 -9.32 -7.84
CA GLU A 96 1.34 -10.66 -7.29
C GLU A 96 2.66 -11.31 -7.74
N THR A 97 3.07 -11.06 -8.98
CA THR A 97 4.32 -11.60 -9.54
C THR A 97 5.57 -10.96 -8.95
N ASN A 98 5.50 -9.67 -8.57
CA ASN A 98 6.62 -8.97 -7.95
C ASN A 98 6.71 -9.19 -6.44
N LEU A 99 5.57 -9.13 -5.77
CA LEU A 99 5.45 -9.25 -4.31
C LEU A 99 4.43 -10.33 -3.93
N PRO A 100 4.73 -11.62 -4.16
CA PRO A 100 3.85 -12.68 -3.65
C PRO A 100 3.75 -12.61 -2.12
N PRO A 101 2.70 -13.17 -1.51
CA PRO A 101 2.58 -13.24 -0.05
C PRO A 101 3.84 -13.80 0.60
N GLY A 102 4.28 -13.19 1.69
CA GLY A 102 5.54 -13.51 2.36
C GLY A 102 6.73 -12.66 1.90
N SER A 103 6.59 -11.89 0.82
CA SER A 103 7.61 -10.94 0.40
C SER A 103 7.88 -9.91 1.50
N GLN A 104 9.14 -9.55 1.68
CA GLN A 104 9.55 -8.59 2.69
C GLN A 104 10.03 -7.30 2.04
N LEU A 105 9.67 -6.18 2.67
CA LEU A 105 10.05 -4.83 2.27
C LEU A 105 10.80 -4.15 3.41
N GLN A 106 12.04 -3.73 3.15
CA GLN A 106 12.77 -2.81 4.02
C GLN A 106 12.30 -1.39 3.72
N LEU A 107 11.80 -0.68 4.72
CA LEU A 107 11.30 0.68 4.62
C LEU A 107 11.83 1.50 5.80
N GLY A 108 12.69 2.49 5.52
CA GLY A 108 13.44 3.17 6.59
C GLY A 108 14.18 2.16 7.45
N SER A 109 14.00 2.20 8.75
CA SER A 109 14.55 1.19 9.68
C SER A 109 13.60 0.02 9.99
N ALA A 110 12.39 0.02 9.43
CA ALA A 110 11.38 -1.01 9.62
C ALA A 110 11.44 -2.11 8.56
N LEU A 111 10.90 -3.28 8.90
CA LEU A 111 10.70 -4.40 7.97
C LEU A 111 9.22 -4.78 7.96
N LEU A 112 8.66 -4.86 6.76
CA LEU A 112 7.27 -5.27 6.52
C LEU A 112 7.24 -6.62 5.79
N GLU A 113 6.17 -7.39 6.02
CA GLU A 113 5.83 -8.57 5.24
C GLU A 113 4.50 -8.36 4.53
N ILE A 114 4.47 -8.64 3.23
CA ILE A 114 3.23 -8.67 2.44
C ILE A 114 2.42 -9.90 2.83
N THR A 115 1.16 -9.70 3.19
CA THR A 115 0.27 -10.79 3.61
C THR A 115 -0.59 -11.29 2.46
N ALA A 116 -1.15 -12.49 2.62
CA ALA A 116 -2.05 -13.10 1.64
C ALA A 116 -3.47 -12.49 1.66
N ARG A 117 -3.79 -11.66 2.65
CA ARG A 117 -5.13 -11.08 2.78
C ARG A 117 -5.44 -10.15 1.62
N PRO A 118 -6.50 -10.40 0.83
CA PRO A 118 -6.88 -9.53 -0.28
C PRO A 118 -7.25 -8.12 0.19
N HIS A 119 -6.88 -7.12 -0.61
CA HIS A 119 -7.31 -5.74 -0.45
C HIS A 119 -8.08 -5.32 -1.70
N THR A 120 -9.39 -5.15 -1.59
CA THR A 120 -10.27 -4.87 -2.71
C THR A 120 -11.00 -3.54 -2.56
N GLY A 121 -11.35 -2.93 -3.69
CA GLY A 121 -12.17 -1.72 -3.74
C GLY A 121 -13.60 -2.01 -3.20
N CYS A 122 -14.09 -1.13 -2.35
CA CYS A 122 -15.36 -1.28 -1.66
C CYS A 122 -16.28 -0.08 -1.90
N ARG A 123 -17.49 -0.11 -1.31
CA ARG A 123 -18.46 0.99 -1.38
C ARG A 123 -17.88 2.35 -0.95
N LYS A 124 -17.02 2.37 0.08
CA LYS A 124 -16.38 3.60 0.54
C LYS A 124 -15.40 4.16 -0.50
N PHE A 125 -14.68 3.29 -1.19
CA PHE A 125 -13.81 3.67 -2.29
C PHE A 125 -14.61 4.24 -3.46
N ALA A 126 -15.74 3.60 -3.82
CA ALA A 126 -16.67 4.10 -4.84
C ALA A 126 -17.23 5.47 -4.50
N ALA A 127 -17.61 5.71 -3.25
CA ALA A 127 -18.14 7.00 -2.80
C ALA A 127 -17.12 8.14 -2.90
N ARG A 128 -15.83 7.83 -2.85
CA ARG A 128 -14.73 8.82 -2.89
C ARG A 128 -14.17 9.06 -4.27
N PHE A 129 -14.10 8.02 -5.08
CA PHE A 129 -13.42 8.04 -6.38
C PHE A 129 -14.31 7.64 -7.56
N GLY A 130 -15.55 7.29 -7.31
CA GLY A 130 -16.50 6.88 -8.35
C GLY A 130 -16.53 5.36 -8.61
N VAL A 131 -17.58 4.93 -9.29
CA VAL A 131 -17.84 3.52 -9.60
C VAL A 131 -16.81 2.97 -10.60
N ASP A 132 -16.38 3.80 -11.57
CA ASP A 132 -15.39 3.38 -12.57
C ASP A 132 -14.02 3.11 -11.95
N ALA A 133 -13.62 3.88 -10.93
CA ALA A 133 -12.42 3.61 -10.16
C ALA A 133 -12.47 2.24 -9.46
N VAL A 134 -13.62 1.88 -8.86
CA VAL A 134 -13.80 0.56 -8.24
C VAL A 134 -13.76 -0.56 -9.29
N LYS A 135 -14.42 -0.38 -10.42
CA LYS A 135 -14.37 -1.35 -11.53
C LYS A 135 -12.95 -1.57 -12.03
N PHE A 136 -12.20 -0.48 -12.18
CA PHE A 136 -10.82 -0.51 -12.62
C PHE A 136 -9.92 -1.28 -11.65
N VAL A 137 -9.89 -0.92 -10.36
CA VAL A 137 -9.03 -1.59 -9.38
C VAL A 137 -9.45 -3.04 -9.09
N ASN A 138 -10.73 -3.38 -9.28
CA ASN A 138 -11.27 -4.72 -9.08
C ASN A 138 -11.35 -5.56 -10.37
N SER A 139 -10.96 -5.03 -11.52
CA SER A 139 -10.88 -5.78 -12.78
C SER A 139 -9.91 -6.97 -12.65
N ALA A 140 -9.94 -7.91 -13.58
CA ALA A 140 -9.01 -9.03 -13.61
C ALA A 140 -7.54 -8.54 -13.57
N LEU A 141 -7.20 -7.55 -14.41
CA LEU A 141 -5.88 -6.94 -14.44
C LEU A 141 -5.61 -6.12 -13.17
N GLY A 142 -6.59 -5.37 -12.68
CA GLY A 142 -6.48 -4.59 -11.43
C GLY A 142 -6.16 -5.46 -10.22
N ARG A 143 -6.72 -6.66 -10.14
CA ARG A 143 -6.42 -7.65 -9.09
C ARG A 143 -5.03 -8.26 -9.26
N GLN A 144 -4.64 -8.60 -10.49
CA GLN A 144 -3.31 -9.13 -10.79
C GLN A 144 -2.20 -8.12 -10.41
N LEU A 145 -2.42 -6.85 -10.68
CA LEU A 145 -1.52 -5.75 -10.37
C LEU A 145 -1.69 -5.20 -8.94
N ASN A 146 -2.68 -5.69 -8.20
CA ASN A 146 -3.05 -5.18 -6.87
C ASN A 146 -3.25 -3.65 -6.84
N LEU A 147 -3.99 -3.13 -7.84
CA LEU A 147 -4.19 -1.68 -8.00
C LEU A 147 -4.92 -1.04 -6.80
N ARG A 148 -5.77 -1.80 -6.08
CA ARG A 148 -6.39 -1.32 -4.84
C ARG A 148 -5.39 -1.29 -3.69
N GLY A 149 -4.33 -2.07 -3.77
CA GLY A 149 -3.28 -2.15 -2.77
C GLY A 149 -3.06 -3.54 -2.19
N ARG A 150 -2.20 -3.59 -1.19
CA ARG A 150 -1.82 -4.81 -0.46
C ARG A 150 -1.99 -4.61 1.03
N ASN A 151 -2.22 -5.72 1.72
CA ASN A 151 -2.09 -5.78 3.16
C ASN A 151 -0.67 -6.23 3.55
N ALA A 152 -0.19 -5.71 4.66
CA ALA A 152 1.11 -6.05 5.21
C ALA A 152 1.07 -6.06 6.74
N ARG A 153 2.10 -6.61 7.35
CA ARG A 153 2.34 -6.55 8.79
C ARG A 153 3.77 -6.14 9.10
N VAL A 154 4.00 -5.60 10.27
CA VAL A 154 5.32 -5.19 10.74
C VAL A 154 6.04 -6.42 11.28
N LEU A 155 7.21 -6.75 10.71
CA LEU A 155 8.11 -7.79 11.24
C LEU A 155 9.19 -7.21 12.17
N LYS A 156 9.69 -6.00 11.84
CA LYS A 156 10.67 -5.28 12.64
C LYS A 156 10.20 -3.84 12.78
N PRO A 157 10.07 -3.32 14.02
CA PRO A 157 9.69 -1.93 14.24
C PRO A 157 10.77 -0.97 13.75
N GLY A 158 10.38 0.25 13.42
CA GLY A 158 11.32 1.29 12.99
C GLY A 158 10.64 2.59 12.63
N ILE A 159 11.46 3.54 12.22
CA ILE A 159 11.03 4.87 11.78
C ILE A 159 11.03 4.90 10.26
N ILE A 160 9.99 5.50 9.69
CA ILE A 160 9.81 5.72 8.26
C ILE A 160 9.60 7.21 7.99
N ARG A 161 10.13 7.70 6.86
CA ARG A 161 10.02 9.10 6.43
C ARG A 161 9.60 9.18 4.98
N ASN A 162 8.85 10.20 4.63
CA ASN A 162 8.59 10.52 3.22
C ASN A 162 9.91 10.60 2.44
N GLY A 163 9.93 9.98 1.26
CA GLY A 163 11.12 9.89 0.43
C GLY A 163 12.05 8.73 0.73
N ASP A 164 11.82 7.96 1.80
CA ASP A 164 12.61 6.77 2.10
C ASP A 164 12.57 5.76 0.95
N ALA A 165 13.70 5.12 0.70
CA ALA A 165 13.76 3.98 -0.20
C ALA A 165 12.96 2.80 0.36
N VAL A 166 12.22 2.13 -0.51
CA VAL A 166 11.52 0.88 -0.22
C VAL A 166 12.24 -0.23 -0.98
N ARG A 167 12.83 -1.18 -0.29
CA ARG A 167 13.62 -2.26 -0.91
C ARG A 167 12.97 -3.61 -0.67
N LYS A 168 12.74 -4.32 -1.77
CA LYS A 168 12.38 -5.73 -1.71
C LYS A 168 13.57 -6.53 -1.21
N ILE A 169 13.39 -7.26 -0.10
CA ILE A 169 14.40 -8.17 0.41
C ILE A 169 14.32 -9.44 -0.41
N LEU A 170 15.36 -9.72 -1.18
CA LEU A 170 15.50 -10.97 -1.90
C LEU A 170 15.77 -12.07 -0.87
N GLY A 171 14.87 -13.04 -0.75
CA GLY A 171 15.07 -14.22 0.09
C GLY A 171 16.39 -14.87 -0.30
N LYS A 172 17.19 -15.32 0.69
CA LYS A 172 18.31 -16.22 0.42
C LYS A 172 17.74 -17.41 -0.33
N VAL A 173 18.17 -17.61 -1.58
CA VAL A 173 17.99 -18.89 -2.25
C VAL A 173 18.74 -19.90 -1.38
N THR A 174 18.01 -20.65 -0.56
CA THR A 174 18.57 -21.85 0.05
C THR A 174 18.82 -22.78 -1.12
N ALA A 175 20.08 -22.86 -1.54
CA ALA A 175 20.51 -23.92 -2.41
C ALA A 175 20.22 -25.24 -1.68
N SER A 176 19.17 -25.95 -2.12
CA SER A 176 18.92 -27.31 -1.73
C SER A 176 20.07 -28.11 -2.30
N GLY A 177 20.99 -28.52 -1.43
CA GLY A 177 22.00 -29.50 -1.76
C GLY A 177 21.38 -30.90 -1.87
#